data_afbd919ac10401c98bf1a8844a402c0f
#
_entry.id   afbd919ac10401c98bf1a8844a402c0f
#
_cell.length_a   1.000
_cell.length_b   1.000
_cell.length_c   1.000
_cell.angle_alpha   90.00
_cell.angle_beta   90.00
_cell.angle_gamma   90.00
#
_symmetry.space_group_name_H-M   'P 1'
#
loop_
_entity.id
_entity.type
_entity.pdbx_description
1 polymer ?
#
loop_
_entity_poly.entity_id
_entity_poly.type
_entity_poly.pdbx_seq_one_letter_code
_entity_poly.pdbx_strand_id
1 'polypeptide(L)'
;MMTERQIYERCKEIFAADGKEFKNIEVKINGRLRATLGRCHYMSICGIVSPTKIEISRALLESEDEKEIDETIIHECAHALVAIDTLQKHGHDSYFKAKCQKLGIAGNRCASGNRADTPDQYKYVVSCAECGKITTCYYRAGNVVKYPQMYRSKCCGAALKVAQNY
;
A
#
# COMPACT_ATOMS: atom_id res chain seq x y z
N MET A 1 1.68 -10.03 -17.88
CA MET A 1 0.86 -9.38 -16.81
C MET A 1 -0.19 -10.36 -16.30
N MET A 2 -0.29 -10.57 -14.98
CA MET A 2 -1.31 -11.44 -14.37
C MET A 2 -2.72 -10.87 -14.58
N THR A 3 -3.69 -11.78 -14.74
CA THR A 3 -5.12 -11.48 -14.81
C THR A 3 -5.76 -11.55 -13.42
N GLU A 4 -6.96 -10.95 -13.23
CA GLU A 4 -7.72 -11.07 -11.98
C GLU A 4 -7.98 -12.53 -11.58
N ARG A 5 -8.22 -13.41 -12.57
CA ARG A 5 -8.40 -14.86 -12.34
C ARG A 5 -7.14 -15.52 -11.79
N GLN A 6 -5.96 -15.21 -12.34
CA GLN A 6 -4.69 -15.76 -11.84
C GLN A 6 -4.38 -15.27 -10.41
N ILE A 7 -4.64 -14.00 -10.12
CA ILE A 7 -4.51 -13.45 -8.77
C ILE A 7 -5.50 -14.14 -7.81
N TYR A 8 -6.74 -14.37 -8.26
CA TYR A 8 -7.75 -15.07 -7.46
C TYR A 8 -7.32 -16.52 -7.12
N GLU A 9 -6.82 -17.28 -8.09
CA GLU A 9 -6.32 -18.63 -7.82
C GLU A 9 -5.11 -18.60 -6.87
N ARG A 10 -4.22 -17.63 -7.01
CA ARG A 10 -3.11 -17.45 -6.08
C ARG A 10 -3.58 -17.13 -4.66
N CYS A 11 -4.58 -16.28 -4.49
CA CYS A 11 -5.21 -16.03 -3.18
C CYS A 11 -5.79 -17.32 -2.57
N LYS A 12 -6.44 -18.19 -3.36
CA LYS A 12 -6.95 -19.48 -2.88
C LYS A 12 -5.83 -20.37 -2.35
N GLU A 13 -4.71 -20.46 -3.06
CA GLU A 13 -3.55 -21.23 -2.61
C GLU A 13 -3.02 -20.72 -1.26
N ILE A 14 -2.87 -19.39 -1.11
CA ILE A 14 -2.40 -18.75 0.11
C ILE A 14 -3.36 -19.04 1.28
N PHE A 15 -4.66 -18.92 1.06
CA PHE A 15 -5.68 -19.21 2.08
C PHE A 15 -5.68 -20.68 2.47
N ALA A 16 -5.58 -21.60 1.48
CA ALA A 16 -5.50 -23.04 1.72
C ALA A 16 -4.25 -23.40 2.55
N ALA A 17 -3.10 -22.76 2.30
CA ALA A 17 -1.89 -22.95 3.09
C ALA A 17 -2.06 -22.50 4.56
N ASP A 18 -2.97 -21.55 4.84
CA ASP A 18 -3.38 -21.16 6.21
C ASP A 18 -4.53 -22.01 6.78
N GLY A 19 -5.00 -23.02 6.03
CA GLY A 19 -6.13 -23.89 6.43
C GLY A 19 -7.51 -23.22 6.30
N LYS A 20 -7.64 -22.23 5.44
CA LYS A 20 -8.87 -21.46 5.23
C LYS A 20 -9.36 -21.53 3.78
N GLU A 21 -10.63 -21.28 3.59
CA GLU A 21 -11.23 -21.15 2.26
C GLU A 21 -11.26 -19.68 1.83
N PHE A 22 -10.80 -19.40 0.60
CA PHE A 22 -10.94 -18.09 -0.02
C PHE A 22 -12.33 -17.97 -0.66
N LYS A 23 -13.25 -17.34 0.05
CA LYS A 23 -14.62 -17.13 -0.41
C LYS A 23 -15.16 -15.76 -0.02
N ASN A 24 -16.12 -15.26 -0.78
CA ASN A 24 -16.78 -13.96 -0.56
C ASN A 24 -15.80 -12.75 -0.55
N ILE A 25 -14.65 -12.90 -1.19
CA ILE A 25 -13.66 -11.85 -1.36
C ILE A 25 -13.44 -11.64 -2.86
N GLU A 26 -13.74 -10.43 -3.32
CA GLU A 26 -13.53 -10.04 -4.71
C GLU A 26 -12.05 -9.75 -4.96
N VAL A 27 -11.53 -10.08 -6.15
CA VAL A 27 -10.19 -9.68 -6.60
C VAL A 27 -10.32 -8.69 -7.75
N LYS A 28 -9.60 -7.57 -7.69
CA LYS A 28 -9.61 -6.53 -8.72
C LYS A 28 -8.22 -6.01 -9.04
N ILE A 29 -7.98 -5.72 -10.30
CA ILE A 29 -6.83 -4.93 -10.76
C ILE A 29 -7.24 -3.47 -10.80
N ASN A 30 -6.56 -2.62 -10.02
CA ASN A 30 -6.90 -1.21 -9.88
C ASN A 30 -5.84 -0.31 -10.51
N GLY A 31 -6.17 0.33 -11.64
CA GLY A 31 -5.30 1.29 -12.34
C GLY A 31 -5.14 2.64 -11.64
N ARG A 32 -5.89 2.89 -10.55
CA ARG A 32 -5.81 4.14 -9.77
C ARG A 32 -4.93 4.03 -8.52
N LEU A 33 -4.50 2.82 -8.16
CA LEU A 33 -3.53 2.62 -7.08
C LEU A 33 -2.14 3.06 -7.55
N ARG A 34 -1.71 4.25 -7.11
CA ARG A 34 -0.40 4.83 -7.46
C ARG A 34 0.57 4.86 -6.28
N ALA A 35 0.05 5.07 -5.06
CA ALA A 35 0.85 5.18 -3.85
C ALA A 35 0.96 3.87 -3.05
N THR A 36 0.20 2.85 -3.41
CA THR A 36 0.21 1.53 -2.79
C THR A 36 0.17 0.45 -3.86
N LEU A 37 0.86 -0.67 -3.61
CA LEU A 37 0.94 -1.79 -4.53
C LEU A 37 -0.30 -2.69 -4.46
N GLY A 38 -0.95 -2.74 -3.29
CA GLY A 38 -2.17 -3.48 -3.05
C GLY A 38 -3.05 -2.82 -2.00
N ARG A 39 -4.25 -3.36 -1.78
CA ARG A 39 -5.19 -2.95 -0.73
C ARG A 39 -6.19 -4.03 -0.41
N CYS A 40 -6.36 -4.35 0.88
CA CYS A 40 -7.46 -5.16 1.38
C CYS A 40 -8.60 -4.25 1.88
N HIS A 41 -9.82 -4.50 1.41
CA HIS A 41 -11.04 -3.80 1.81
C HIS A 41 -11.84 -4.64 2.79
N TYR A 42 -12.54 -3.96 3.68
CA TYR A 42 -13.33 -4.57 4.74
C TYR A 42 -14.72 -3.99 4.82
N MET A 43 -15.63 -4.80 5.30
CA MET A 43 -16.95 -4.39 5.79
C MET A 43 -17.01 -4.67 7.29
N SER A 44 -17.67 -3.79 8.03
CA SER A 44 -17.94 -4.00 9.47
C SER A 44 -19.44 -4.02 9.73
N ILE A 45 -19.90 -5.10 10.34
CA ILE A 45 -21.31 -5.27 10.74
C ILE A 45 -21.32 -5.66 12.22
N CYS A 46 -22.00 -4.89 13.05
CA CYS A 46 -22.09 -5.12 14.50
C CYS A 46 -20.73 -5.32 15.19
N GLY A 47 -19.70 -4.58 14.75
CA GLY A 47 -18.35 -4.68 15.29
C GLY A 47 -17.50 -5.82 14.74
N ILE A 48 -18.07 -6.72 13.94
CA ILE A 48 -17.37 -7.81 13.26
C ILE A 48 -16.84 -7.29 11.93
N VAL A 49 -15.54 -7.40 11.72
CA VAL A 49 -14.87 -7.01 10.48
C VAL A 49 -14.64 -8.22 9.58
N SER A 50 -15.04 -8.10 8.31
CA SER A 50 -14.84 -9.14 7.31
C SER A 50 -14.18 -8.55 6.06
N PRO A 51 -13.17 -9.21 5.47
CA PRO A 51 -12.59 -8.77 4.20
C PRO A 51 -13.59 -8.97 3.07
N THR A 52 -13.66 -8.01 2.15
CA THR A 52 -14.63 -8.04 1.04
C THR A 52 -13.96 -8.01 -0.32
N LYS A 53 -12.77 -7.40 -0.43
CA LYS A 53 -12.08 -7.26 -1.70
C LYS A 53 -10.58 -7.09 -1.49
N ILE A 54 -9.79 -7.69 -2.40
CA ILE A 54 -8.36 -7.44 -2.54
C ILE A 54 -8.15 -6.73 -3.88
N GLU A 55 -7.47 -5.59 -3.84
CA GLU A 55 -7.05 -4.85 -5.03
C GLU A 55 -5.54 -4.91 -5.19
N ILE A 56 -5.08 -5.17 -6.42
CA ILE A 56 -3.66 -5.12 -6.79
C ILE A 56 -3.46 -4.00 -7.82
N SER A 57 -2.39 -3.23 -7.66
CA SER A 57 -2.05 -2.14 -8.57
C SER A 57 -1.76 -2.67 -9.98
N ARG A 58 -2.40 -2.09 -11.00
CA ARG A 58 -2.06 -2.37 -12.40
C ARG A 58 -0.61 -2.10 -12.69
N ALA A 59 -0.11 -0.99 -12.18
CA ALA A 59 1.26 -0.57 -12.39
C ALA A 59 2.29 -1.51 -11.76
N LEU A 60 1.96 -2.22 -10.66
CA LEU A 60 2.79 -3.31 -10.14
C LEU A 60 2.81 -4.49 -11.12
N LEU A 61 1.65 -4.87 -11.66
CA LEU A 61 1.57 -5.99 -12.61
C LEU A 61 2.29 -5.70 -13.94
N GLU A 62 2.39 -4.43 -14.31
CA GLU A 62 3.14 -3.96 -15.50
C GLU A 62 4.65 -3.88 -15.26
N SER A 63 5.14 -3.92 -14.02
CA SER A 63 6.57 -3.95 -13.71
C SER A 63 7.23 -5.29 -14.03
N GLU A 64 6.42 -6.36 -14.17
CA GLU A 64 6.85 -7.74 -14.42
C GLU A 64 7.81 -8.30 -13.35
N ASP A 65 7.92 -7.67 -12.19
CA ASP A 65 8.62 -8.21 -11.02
C ASP A 65 7.74 -9.23 -10.33
N GLU A 66 7.88 -10.49 -10.73
CA GLU A 66 7.07 -11.62 -10.22
C GLU A 66 7.18 -11.77 -8.70
N LYS A 67 8.36 -11.49 -8.14
CA LYS A 67 8.58 -11.59 -6.70
C LYS A 67 7.81 -10.50 -5.95
N GLU A 68 7.91 -9.25 -6.39
CA GLU A 68 7.20 -8.13 -5.75
C GLU A 68 5.69 -8.28 -5.90
N ILE A 69 5.22 -8.81 -7.05
CA ILE A 69 3.81 -9.12 -7.29
C ILE A 69 3.32 -10.19 -6.30
N ASP A 70 4.04 -11.31 -6.16
CA ASP A 70 3.66 -12.41 -5.26
C ASP A 70 3.69 -11.98 -3.80
N GLU A 71 4.75 -11.29 -3.36
CA GLU A 71 4.85 -10.74 -2.00
C GLU A 71 3.71 -9.77 -1.70
N THR A 72 3.28 -8.95 -2.67
CA THR A 72 2.14 -8.04 -2.51
C THR A 72 0.83 -8.80 -2.37
N ILE A 73 0.60 -9.84 -3.18
CA ILE A 73 -0.60 -10.68 -3.07
C ILE A 73 -0.64 -11.35 -1.69
N ILE A 74 0.48 -11.94 -1.24
CA ILE A 74 0.58 -12.56 0.09
C ILE A 74 0.30 -11.52 1.19
N HIS A 75 0.83 -10.30 1.06
CA HIS A 75 0.61 -9.21 2.02
C HIS A 75 -0.88 -8.85 2.16
N GLU A 76 -1.60 -8.68 1.05
CA GLU A 76 -3.03 -8.36 1.10
C GLU A 76 -3.86 -9.55 1.59
N CYS A 77 -3.46 -10.79 1.26
CA CYS A 77 -4.05 -12.00 1.85
C CYS A 77 -3.80 -12.08 3.36
N ALA A 78 -2.62 -11.71 3.85
CA ALA A 78 -2.31 -11.68 5.28
C ALA A 78 -3.24 -10.72 6.03
N HIS A 79 -3.50 -9.54 5.49
CA HIS A 79 -4.49 -8.61 6.03
C HIS A 79 -5.89 -9.22 6.12
N ALA A 80 -6.33 -9.91 5.06
CA ALA A 80 -7.63 -10.57 5.04
C ALA A 80 -7.72 -11.72 6.06
N LEU A 81 -6.67 -12.56 6.13
CA LEU A 81 -6.59 -13.70 7.06
C LEU A 81 -6.60 -13.26 8.52
N VAL A 82 -5.85 -12.21 8.87
CA VAL A 82 -5.86 -11.65 10.23
C VAL A 82 -7.26 -11.13 10.59
N ALA A 83 -7.92 -10.45 9.67
CA ALA A 83 -9.29 -9.98 9.92
C ALA A 83 -10.28 -11.13 10.13
N ILE A 84 -10.13 -12.24 9.41
CA ILE A 84 -10.95 -13.44 9.60
C ILE A 84 -10.66 -14.10 10.96
N ASP A 85 -9.38 -14.14 11.38
CA ASP A 85 -8.99 -14.77 12.64
C ASP A 85 -9.43 -13.98 13.87
N THR A 86 -9.37 -12.65 13.79
CA THR A 86 -9.58 -11.77 14.94
C THR A 86 -10.94 -11.07 14.93
N LEU A 87 -11.65 -11.14 13.81
CA LEU A 87 -12.89 -10.39 13.53
C LEU A 87 -12.71 -8.86 13.63
N GLN A 88 -11.46 -8.39 13.54
CA GLN A 88 -11.06 -6.99 13.64
C GLN A 88 -10.12 -6.59 12.51
N LYS A 89 -10.08 -5.29 12.21
CA LYS A 89 -9.11 -4.74 11.27
C LYS A 89 -7.80 -4.46 11.99
N HIS A 90 -6.74 -5.08 11.50
CA HIS A 90 -5.36 -4.84 11.94
C HIS A 90 -4.58 -4.03 10.91
N GLY A 91 -3.65 -3.18 11.39
CA GLY A 91 -2.62 -2.57 10.57
C GLY A 91 -1.43 -3.53 10.42
N HIS A 92 -0.21 -2.99 10.42
CA HIS A 92 1.04 -3.78 10.39
C HIS A 92 1.56 -4.05 11.81
N ASP A 93 0.68 -4.45 12.70
CA ASP A 93 0.95 -4.78 14.10
C ASP A 93 1.52 -6.21 14.28
N SER A 94 1.57 -6.70 15.51
CA SER A 94 2.11 -8.02 15.83
C SER A 94 1.30 -9.16 15.20
N TYR A 95 -0.02 -9.07 15.14
CA TYR A 95 -0.88 -10.09 14.53
C TYR A 95 -0.60 -10.21 13.03
N PHE A 96 -0.52 -9.08 12.35
CA PHE A 96 -0.19 -9.03 10.93
C PHE A 96 1.22 -9.58 10.65
N LYS A 97 2.22 -9.14 11.43
CA LYS A 97 3.61 -9.61 11.26
C LYS A 97 3.74 -11.11 11.47
N ALA A 98 3.08 -11.66 12.50
CA ALA A 98 3.06 -13.10 12.74
C ALA A 98 2.43 -13.87 11.57
N LYS A 99 1.32 -13.35 10.99
CA LYS A 99 0.69 -13.94 9.81
C LYS A 99 1.62 -13.92 8.60
N CYS A 100 2.27 -12.78 8.32
CA CYS A 100 3.24 -12.67 7.24
C CYS A 100 4.39 -13.68 7.38
N GLN A 101 4.96 -13.81 8.58
CA GLN A 101 6.01 -14.80 8.85
C GLN A 101 5.54 -16.23 8.59
N LYS A 102 4.32 -16.57 9.01
CA LYS A 102 3.72 -17.88 8.72
C LYS A 102 3.56 -18.14 7.23
N LEU A 103 3.27 -17.09 6.45
CA LEU A 103 3.12 -17.14 4.99
C LEU A 103 4.44 -16.98 4.22
N GLY A 104 5.58 -16.88 4.92
CA GLY A 104 6.92 -16.86 4.33
C GLY A 104 7.38 -15.50 3.80
N ILE A 105 6.73 -14.39 4.19
CA ILE A 105 7.17 -13.04 3.84
C ILE A 105 7.55 -12.21 5.07
N ALA A 106 8.41 -11.22 4.89
CA ALA A 106 8.69 -10.23 5.92
C ALA A 106 7.46 -9.34 6.12
N GLY A 107 6.92 -9.29 7.34
CA GLY A 107 5.75 -8.46 7.68
C GLY A 107 6.02 -6.95 7.73
N ASN A 108 6.98 -6.48 6.97
CA ASN A 108 7.23 -5.07 6.75
C ASN A 108 6.15 -4.49 5.84
N ARG A 109 5.90 -3.18 5.90
CA ARG A 109 5.16 -2.51 4.82
C ARG A 109 5.77 -3.02 3.52
N CYS A 110 4.94 -3.46 2.56
CA CYS A 110 5.39 -3.61 1.18
C CYS A 110 6.25 -2.40 0.90
N ALA A 111 7.51 -2.63 0.55
CA ALA A 111 8.40 -1.56 0.22
C ALA A 111 7.57 -0.60 -0.63
N SER A 112 7.46 0.63 -0.19
CA SER A 112 7.12 1.69 -1.12
C SER A 112 8.01 1.39 -2.30
N GLY A 113 7.39 0.80 -3.35
CA GLY A 113 8.18 0.27 -4.45
C GLY A 113 9.23 1.28 -4.76
N ASN A 114 10.46 0.84 -4.96
CA ASN A 114 11.52 1.64 -5.54
C ASN A 114 11.16 1.99 -7.00
N ARG A 115 9.90 2.42 -7.22
CA ARG A 115 9.64 3.39 -8.24
C ARG A 115 10.44 4.57 -7.77
N ALA A 116 11.47 4.87 -8.50
CA ALA A 116 12.01 6.21 -8.51
C ALA A 116 10.81 7.12 -8.88
N ASP A 117 9.96 7.39 -7.88
CA ASP A 117 8.92 8.38 -7.98
C ASP A 117 9.66 9.67 -8.28
N THR A 118 9.82 9.95 -9.58
CA THR A 118 10.42 11.20 -10.00
C THR A 118 9.51 12.30 -9.49
N PRO A 119 10.06 13.37 -8.94
CA PRO A 119 9.27 14.48 -8.41
C PRO A 119 8.18 14.97 -9.38
N ASP A 120 8.41 14.80 -10.69
CA ASP A 120 7.51 15.18 -11.77
C ASP A 120 6.18 14.41 -11.80
N GLN A 121 6.09 13.25 -11.16
CA GLN A 121 4.84 12.47 -11.06
C GLN A 121 3.87 13.03 -10.03
N TYR A 122 4.35 13.86 -9.11
CA TYR A 122 3.52 14.46 -8.06
C TYR A 122 3.03 15.84 -8.45
N LYS A 123 1.81 16.15 -8.05
CA LYS A 123 1.25 17.49 -8.28
C LYS A 123 2.03 18.56 -7.52
N TYR A 124 2.46 18.27 -6.30
CA TYR A 124 3.19 19.20 -5.45
C TYR A 124 4.50 18.59 -4.99
N VAL A 125 5.59 19.32 -5.16
CA VAL A 125 6.92 19.00 -4.69
C VAL A 125 7.32 20.00 -3.62
N VAL A 126 7.70 19.50 -2.44
CA VAL A 126 8.13 20.33 -1.32
C VAL A 126 9.62 20.18 -1.11
N SER A 127 10.35 21.27 -1.15
CA SER A 127 11.81 21.30 -1.00
C SER A 127 12.25 22.26 0.10
N CYS A 128 13.47 22.07 0.59
CA CYS A 128 14.12 23.00 1.49
C CYS A 128 14.47 24.29 0.76
N ALA A 129 14.13 25.45 1.33
CA ALA A 129 14.42 26.74 0.70
C ALA A 129 15.91 27.05 0.65
N GLU A 130 16.72 26.46 1.55
CA GLU A 130 18.14 26.72 1.66
C GLU A 130 18.97 25.77 0.78
N CYS A 131 18.85 24.45 0.95
CA CYS A 131 19.69 23.48 0.25
C CYS A 131 19.01 22.85 -0.98
N GLY A 132 17.77 23.18 -1.30
CA GLY A 132 17.02 22.64 -2.42
C GLY A 132 16.61 21.18 -2.28
N LYS A 133 17.01 20.45 -1.23
CA LYS A 133 16.70 19.04 -1.05
C LYS A 133 15.18 18.84 -1.00
N ILE A 134 14.67 17.93 -1.83
CA ILE A 134 13.27 17.52 -1.80
C ILE A 134 13.00 16.82 -0.46
N THR A 135 12.01 17.32 0.28
CA THR A 135 11.63 16.79 1.58
C THR A 135 10.47 15.80 1.48
N THR A 136 9.52 16.08 0.58
CA THR A 136 8.34 15.24 0.36
C THR A 136 7.59 15.68 -0.91
N CYS A 137 6.74 14.81 -1.44
CA CYS A 137 5.89 15.07 -2.59
C CYS A 137 4.43 14.70 -2.29
N TYR A 138 3.47 15.39 -2.90
CA TYR A 138 2.05 15.18 -2.66
C TYR A 138 1.23 15.21 -3.96
N TYR A 139 0.21 14.35 -4.05
CA TYR A 139 -0.81 14.40 -5.11
C TYR A 139 -1.93 15.41 -4.82
N ARG A 140 -2.14 15.77 -3.54
CA ARG A 140 -3.18 16.70 -3.09
C ARG A 140 -2.59 17.76 -2.16
N ALA A 141 -3.17 18.95 -2.18
CA ALA A 141 -2.78 20.04 -1.30
C ALA A 141 -3.21 19.75 0.16
N GLY A 142 -2.33 19.10 0.92
CA GLY A 142 -2.43 19.00 2.38
C GLY A 142 -1.94 20.26 3.10
N ASN A 143 -1.93 20.26 4.42
CA ASN A 143 -1.55 21.42 5.25
C ASN A 143 -0.13 21.93 4.95
N VAL A 144 0.83 21.05 4.70
CA VAL A 144 2.22 21.42 4.35
C VAL A 144 2.28 22.21 3.03
N VAL A 145 1.42 21.86 2.06
CA VAL A 145 1.34 22.54 0.77
C VAL A 145 0.59 23.87 0.89
N LYS A 146 -0.49 23.91 1.69
CA LYS A 146 -1.31 25.11 1.86
C LYS A 146 -0.67 26.16 2.75
N TYR A 147 0.09 25.73 3.76
CA TYR A 147 0.67 26.58 4.79
C TYR A 147 2.16 26.24 5.00
N PRO A 148 3.02 26.30 3.95
CA PRO A 148 4.42 25.90 4.05
C PRO A 148 5.23 26.72 5.07
N GLN A 149 4.81 27.95 5.34
CA GLN A 149 5.42 28.84 6.34
C GLN A 149 5.34 28.30 7.77
N MET A 150 4.38 27.41 8.06
CA MET A 150 4.21 26.80 9.39
C MET A 150 5.18 25.62 9.64
N TYR A 151 5.94 25.23 8.62
CA TYR A 151 6.80 24.03 8.67
C TYR A 151 8.26 24.40 8.38
N ARG A 152 9.16 23.52 8.83
CA ARG A 152 10.60 23.64 8.61
C ARG A 152 11.16 22.36 8.02
N SER A 153 12.19 22.48 7.19
CA SER A 153 12.89 21.34 6.60
C SER A 153 13.68 20.58 7.68
N LYS A 154 13.67 19.26 7.60
CA LYS A 154 14.45 18.40 8.53
C LYS A 154 15.96 18.46 8.26
N CYS A 155 16.38 18.89 7.07
CA CYS A 155 17.80 18.94 6.68
C CYS A 155 18.51 20.19 7.21
N CYS A 156 17.94 21.38 7.06
CA CYS A 156 18.56 22.65 7.42
C CYS A 156 17.75 23.48 8.43
N GLY A 157 16.57 23.01 8.86
CA GLY A 157 15.67 23.82 9.70
C GLY A 157 15.07 25.03 8.97
N ALA A 158 15.32 25.20 7.67
CA ALA A 158 14.89 26.33 6.87
C ALA A 158 13.41 26.23 6.45
N ALA A 159 12.88 27.32 5.90
CA ALA A 159 11.54 27.35 5.31
C ALA A 159 11.38 26.32 4.18
N LEU A 160 10.13 25.95 3.90
CA LEU A 160 9.82 25.08 2.79
C LEU A 160 9.39 25.90 1.57
N LYS A 161 9.79 25.43 0.39
CA LYS A 161 9.28 25.87 -0.91
C LYS A 161 8.38 24.79 -1.48
N VAL A 162 7.26 25.21 -2.08
CA VAL A 162 6.32 24.32 -2.76
C VAL A 162 6.31 24.65 -4.24
N ALA A 163 6.57 23.66 -5.08
CA ALA A 163 6.37 23.72 -6.52
C ALA A 163 5.15 22.90 -6.91
N GLN A 164 4.38 23.37 -7.87
CA GLN A 164 3.26 22.64 -8.47
C GLN A 164 3.64 22.27 -9.91
N ASN A 165 3.56 20.97 -10.24
CA ASN A 165 3.95 20.47 -11.57
C ASN A 165 2.81 20.55 -12.60
N TYR A 166 1.54 20.46 -12.15
CA TYR A 166 0.35 20.53 -13.02
C TYR A 166 -0.91 20.94 -12.25
#